data_444712e6c639a38abaf7a3356ec914a3
#
_entry.id   444712e6c639a38abaf7a3356ec914a3
#
_cell.length_a   1.000
_cell.length_b   1.000
_cell.length_c   1.000
_cell.angle_alpha   90.00
_cell.angle_beta   90.00
_cell.angle_gamma   90.00
#
_symmetry.space_group_name_H-M   'P 1'
#
loop_
_entity.id
_entity.type
_entity.pdbx_description
1 polymer ?
#
loop_
_entity_poly.entity_id
_entity_poly.type
_entity_poly.pdbx_seq_one_letter_code
_entity_poly.pdbx_strand_id
1 'polypeptide(L)'
;DYGEWTNGNYNSQEIGLAKALERMGHQTTIVYWVSAKDKRCVTKVDITSNIRKVYLPYRMRLVHHIWPNFSLLLSLGIDVYHLQSDNLLCVPEAVNFCLRHGWKHYCYVGTIHSSSPKAISRWIMDKLSYRNFSAFRKTKVFCKTPAVVNELRLKGITSAEWAPVGLDIDIIPKIIDSKEKLKTELELPHNKIIVFLVCALRPDKHPMDIFPLAKILGNKYLLVHAGAPWMQTEEYMKKLKSNDIYKNISFVGKIPNEKIHAYYEVADYVINFNPNEIFGMAILEAMYHNVTVVARHAPGPDCIIKNGESGFLCNSVEEMSQIILSDKKVQNARKQIIEYFTWESTAKKFLDYIQH
;
A
#
# COMPACT_ATOMS: atom_id res chain seq x y z
N ASP A 1 -2.37 3.13 -19.15
CA ASP A 1 -1.88 2.12 -18.21
C ASP A 1 -2.48 2.35 -16.85
N TYR A 2 -3.65 1.77 -16.61
CA TYR A 2 -4.30 1.86 -15.33
C TYR A 2 -4.13 0.56 -14.57
N GLY A 3 -3.37 0.62 -13.49
CA GLY A 3 -3.35 -0.39 -12.46
C GLY A 3 -2.31 -1.49 -12.59
N GLU A 4 -1.77 -1.80 -13.76
CA GLU A 4 -0.70 -2.77 -13.83
C GLU A 4 0.65 -2.12 -13.57
N TRP A 5 1.24 -2.44 -12.44
CA TRP A 5 2.62 -2.09 -12.14
C TRP A 5 3.54 -3.11 -12.81
N THR A 6 4.03 -2.76 -14.00
CA THR A 6 5.07 -3.53 -14.68
C THR A 6 6.42 -3.26 -14.02
N ASN A 7 7.31 -4.26 -14.00
CA ASN A 7 8.68 -4.21 -13.49
C ASN A 7 8.85 -4.25 -11.96
N GLY A 8 8.57 -5.41 -11.36
CA GLY A 8 9.09 -5.77 -10.03
C GLY A 8 8.43 -5.07 -8.84
N ASN A 9 7.26 -4.49 -9.02
CA ASN A 9 6.46 -4.06 -7.88
C ASN A 9 5.66 -5.26 -7.36
N TYR A 10 6.21 -5.87 -6.39
CA TYR A 10 5.79 -7.09 -5.75
C TYR A 10 4.46 -6.99 -4.99
N ASN A 11 4.11 -5.80 -4.53
CA ASN A 11 2.91 -5.55 -3.73
C ASN A 11 1.70 -5.13 -4.56
N SER A 12 1.54 -5.68 -5.74
CA SER A 12 0.30 -5.58 -6.48
C SER A 12 -0.81 -6.26 -5.66
N GLN A 13 -1.75 -5.44 -5.15
CA GLN A 13 -2.82 -5.91 -4.26
C GLN A 13 -3.67 -6.98 -4.96
N GLU A 14 -3.95 -6.79 -6.24
CA GLU A 14 -4.73 -7.71 -7.05
C GLU A 14 -4.04 -9.07 -7.24
N ILE A 15 -2.73 -9.09 -7.40
CA ILE A 15 -1.96 -10.34 -7.52
C ILE A 15 -1.89 -11.06 -6.17
N GLY A 16 -1.62 -10.33 -5.08
CA GLY A 16 -1.58 -10.90 -3.74
C GLY A 16 -2.92 -11.54 -3.34
N LEU A 17 -4.02 -10.85 -3.59
CA LEU A 17 -5.36 -11.39 -3.35
C LEU A 17 -5.65 -12.61 -4.24
N ALA A 18 -5.30 -12.54 -5.53
CA ALA A 18 -5.52 -13.65 -6.46
C ALA A 18 -4.79 -14.92 -6.04
N LYS A 19 -3.53 -14.80 -5.59
CA LYS A 19 -2.75 -15.92 -5.06
C LYS A 19 -3.36 -16.51 -3.78
N ALA A 20 -3.84 -15.66 -2.86
CA ALA A 20 -4.52 -16.14 -1.67
C ALA A 20 -5.80 -16.90 -2.00
N LEU A 21 -6.60 -16.40 -2.94
CA LEU A 21 -7.80 -17.08 -3.42
C LEU A 21 -7.48 -18.41 -4.13
N GLU A 22 -6.40 -18.46 -4.90
CA GLU A 22 -5.94 -19.71 -5.55
C GLU A 22 -5.57 -20.77 -4.50
N ARG A 23 -4.84 -20.40 -3.44
CA ARG A 23 -4.52 -21.31 -2.32
C ARG A 23 -5.77 -21.84 -1.61
N MET A 24 -6.89 -21.10 -1.70
CA MET A 24 -8.20 -21.50 -1.18
C MET A 24 -9.07 -22.26 -2.21
N GLY A 25 -8.50 -22.61 -3.38
CA GLY A 25 -9.19 -23.41 -4.42
C GLY A 25 -10.03 -22.60 -5.40
N HIS A 26 -9.87 -21.27 -5.47
CA HIS A 26 -10.64 -20.41 -6.38
C HIS A 26 -9.83 -20.03 -7.62
N GLN A 27 -10.54 -19.86 -8.74
CA GLN A 27 -9.98 -19.28 -9.96
C GLN A 27 -10.17 -17.75 -9.93
N THR A 28 -9.17 -17.01 -10.40
CA THR A 28 -9.20 -15.54 -10.39
C THR A 28 -8.90 -14.95 -11.76
N THR A 29 -9.72 -14.01 -12.18
CA THR A 29 -9.49 -13.20 -13.39
C THR A 29 -9.27 -11.75 -12.99
N ILE A 30 -8.06 -11.24 -13.24
CA ILE A 30 -7.69 -9.83 -12.99
C ILE A 30 -7.94 -9.05 -14.27
N VAL A 31 -8.82 -8.06 -14.23
CA VAL A 31 -9.16 -7.24 -15.40
C VAL A 31 -8.44 -5.90 -15.32
N TYR A 32 -7.59 -5.62 -16.30
CA TYR A 32 -6.96 -4.31 -16.49
C TYR A 32 -7.64 -3.57 -17.63
N TRP A 33 -8.03 -2.33 -17.36
CA TRP A 33 -8.63 -1.46 -18.36
C TRP A 33 -7.54 -0.64 -19.05
N VAL A 34 -7.34 -0.87 -20.34
CA VAL A 34 -6.28 -0.27 -21.13
C VAL A 34 -6.84 0.58 -22.27
N SER A 35 -6.00 1.40 -22.90
CA SER A 35 -6.38 2.06 -24.15
C SER A 35 -6.62 1.05 -25.25
N ALA A 36 -7.57 1.28 -26.14
CA ALA A 36 -7.77 0.45 -27.33
C ALA A 36 -6.53 0.40 -28.25
N LYS A 37 -5.60 1.36 -28.10
CA LYS A 37 -4.32 1.40 -28.81
C LYS A 37 -3.19 0.66 -28.07
N ASP A 38 -3.43 0.17 -26.85
CA ASP A 38 -2.42 -0.60 -26.10
C ASP A 38 -2.20 -1.95 -26.79
N LYS A 39 -0.94 -2.35 -26.96
CA LYS A 39 -0.57 -3.63 -27.58
C LYS A 39 -1.13 -4.85 -26.85
N ARG A 40 -1.45 -4.71 -25.56
CA ARG A 40 -2.05 -5.76 -24.72
C ARG A 40 -3.58 -5.83 -24.85
N CYS A 41 -4.20 -4.85 -25.52
CA CYS A 41 -5.66 -4.77 -25.61
C CYS A 41 -6.24 -6.07 -26.19
N VAL A 42 -7.26 -6.61 -25.51
CA VAL A 42 -7.93 -7.89 -25.81
C VAL A 42 -7.01 -9.11 -25.67
N THR A 43 -5.91 -9.00 -24.94
CA THR A 43 -5.05 -10.17 -24.64
C THR A 43 -5.42 -10.80 -23.30
N LYS A 44 -5.10 -12.10 -23.16
CA LYS A 44 -5.18 -12.87 -21.93
C LYS A 44 -3.79 -13.42 -21.62
N VAL A 45 -3.38 -13.32 -20.36
CA VAL A 45 -2.09 -13.82 -19.89
C VAL A 45 -2.32 -14.65 -18.63
N ASP A 46 -2.02 -15.93 -18.69
CA ASP A 46 -2.09 -16.80 -17.53
C ASP A 46 -0.85 -16.60 -16.66
N ILE A 47 -1.06 -16.37 -15.36
CA ILE A 47 0.00 -16.31 -14.36
C ILE A 47 0.24 -17.71 -13.81
N THR A 48 -0.87 -18.42 -13.52
CA THR A 48 -0.93 -19.83 -13.14
C THR A 48 -2.09 -20.49 -13.86
N SER A 49 -2.35 -21.76 -13.62
CA SER A 49 -3.55 -22.43 -14.13
C SER A 49 -4.87 -21.83 -13.64
N ASN A 50 -4.85 -21.14 -12.50
CA ASN A 50 -6.03 -20.58 -11.83
C ASN A 50 -6.06 -19.06 -11.78
N ILE A 51 -4.98 -18.38 -12.17
CA ILE A 51 -4.89 -16.91 -12.18
C ILE A 51 -4.57 -16.42 -13.57
N ARG A 52 -5.44 -15.60 -14.13
CA ARG A 52 -5.21 -14.95 -15.43
C ARG A 52 -5.41 -13.45 -15.38
N LYS A 53 -4.67 -12.74 -16.20
CA LYS A 53 -4.86 -11.32 -16.52
C LYS A 53 -5.63 -11.17 -17.81
N VAL A 54 -6.54 -10.23 -17.86
CA VAL A 54 -7.29 -9.87 -19.08
C VAL A 54 -7.21 -8.37 -19.27
N TYR A 55 -6.84 -7.93 -20.46
CA TYR A 55 -6.71 -6.53 -20.80
C TYR A 55 -7.87 -6.10 -21.69
N LEU A 56 -8.75 -5.24 -21.18
CA LEU A 56 -9.96 -4.80 -21.88
C LEU A 56 -9.91 -3.30 -22.16
N PRO A 57 -10.44 -2.83 -23.31
CA PRO A 57 -10.45 -1.42 -23.61
C PRO A 57 -11.46 -0.65 -22.76
N TYR A 58 -11.03 0.51 -22.22
CA TYR A 58 -11.95 1.48 -21.67
C TYR A 58 -12.57 2.33 -22.79
N ARG A 59 -13.77 2.89 -22.55
CA ARG A 59 -14.47 3.79 -23.48
C ARG A 59 -13.88 5.20 -23.49
N MET A 60 -13.59 5.74 -22.29
CA MET A 60 -13.13 7.09 -22.10
C MET A 60 -12.17 7.18 -20.91
N ARG A 61 -11.24 8.12 -20.98
CA ARG A 61 -10.34 8.49 -19.87
C ARG A 61 -10.33 10.00 -19.68
N LEU A 62 -10.44 10.43 -18.42
CA LEU A 62 -10.26 11.82 -18.00
C LEU A 62 -9.27 11.86 -16.85
N VAL A 63 -8.07 12.36 -17.11
CA VAL A 63 -6.95 12.40 -16.16
C VAL A 63 -6.66 11.00 -15.57
N HIS A 64 -7.08 10.74 -14.33
CA HIS A 64 -6.91 9.46 -13.63
C HIS A 64 -8.19 8.60 -13.61
N HIS A 65 -9.31 9.13 -14.08
CA HIS A 65 -10.56 8.40 -14.11
C HIS A 65 -10.78 7.77 -15.48
N ILE A 66 -11.20 6.52 -15.46
CA ILE A 66 -11.56 5.77 -16.67
C ILE A 66 -13.04 5.40 -16.61
N TRP A 67 -13.65 5.25 -17.78
CA TRP A 67 -14.97 4.66 -17.93
C TRP A 67 -14.83 3.34 -18.69
N PRO A 68 -14.87 2.21 -17.98
CA PRO A 68 -14.78 0.88 -18.57
C PRO A 68 -15.92 0.59 -19.54
N ASN A 69 -15.67 -0.32 -20.48
CA ASN A 69 -16.73 -0.96 -21.25
C ASN A 69 -17.18 -2.22 -20.53
N PHE A 70 -18.06 -2.07 -19.55
CA PHE A 70 -18.48 -3.20 -18.69
C PHE A 70 -19.18 -4.32 -19.44
N SER A 71 -19.76 -4.11 -20.64
CA SER A 71 -20.37 -5.17 -21.44
C SER A 71 -19.36 -6.26 -21.84
N LEU A 72 -18.08 -5.95 -21.91
CA LEU A 72 -17.04 -6.93 -22.21
C LEU A 72 -16.85 -7.96 -21.09
N LEU A 73 -17.32 -7.68 -19.87
CA LEU A 73 -17.26 -8.63 -18.76
C LEU A 73 -18.25 -9.81 -18.95
N LEU A 74 -19.30 -9.63 -19.77
CA LEU A 74 -20.31 -10.68 -20.02
C LEU A 74 -19.70 -11.98 -20.57
N SER A 75 -18.62 -11.87 -21.34
CA SER A 75 -17.96 -13.03 -21.97
C SER A 75 -16.95 -13.74 -21.04
N LEU A 76 -16.74 -13.26 -19.82
CA LEU A 76 -15.71 -13.81 -18.93
C LEU A 76 -16.19 -14.98 -18.08
N GLY A 77 -17.51 -15.16 -17.88
CA GLY A 77 -18.07 -16.25 -17.09
C GLY A 77 -17.67 -16.21 -15.62
N ILE A 78 -17.80 -15.04 -14.98
CA ILE A 78 -17.37 -14.78 -13.60
C ILE A 78 -18.57 -14.82 -12.65
N ASP A 79 -18.44 -15.54 -11.54
CA ASP A 79 -19.48 -15.68 -10.53
C ASP A 79 -19.54 -14.48 -9.56
N VAL A 80 -18.37 -13.91 -9.22
CA VAL A 80 -18.27 -12.84 -8.23
C VAL A 80 -17.34 -11.72 -8.73
N TYR A 81 -17.77 -10.49 -8.55
CA TYR A 81 -17.00 -9.30 -8.96
C TYR A 81 -16.45 -8.54 -7.75
N HIS A 82 -15.13 -8.51 -7.62
CA HIS A 82 -14.40 -7.62 -6.73
C HIS A 82 -14.20 -6.27 -7.42
N LEU A 83 -14.84 -5.22 -6.92
CA LEU A 83 -14.74 -3.87 -7.49
C LEU A 83 -13.76 -3.02 -6.69
N GLN A 84 -12.56 -2.79 -7.24
CA GLN A 84 -11.66 -1.76 -6.71
C GLN A 84 -12.32 -0.39 -6.87
N SER A 85 -12.63 0.26 -5.76
CA SER A 85 -13.55 1.40 -5.72
C SER A 85 -12.93 2.65 -5.07
N ASP A 86 -11.60 2.77 -5.06
CA ASP A 86 -10.87 3.89 -4.46
C ASP A 86 -11.17 5.21 -5.19
N ASN A 87 -12.18 5.94 -4.72
CA ASN A 87 -12.58 7.26 -5.23
C ASN A 87 -12.70 7.37 -6.78
N LEU A 88 -13.13 6.30 -7.45
CA LEU A 88 -13.30 6.26 -8.90
C LEU A 88 -14.68 6.72 -9.32
N LEU A 89 -14.78 7.59 -10.33
CA LEU A 89 -16.06 8.14 -10.82
C LEU A 89 -16.93 7.09 -11.53
N CYS A 90 -16.36 5.97 -11.97
CA CYS A 90 -17.09 4.87 -12.62
C CYS A 90 -17.78 3.90 -11.64
N VAL A 91 -17.57 4.04 -10.33
CA VAL A 91 -18.14 3.14 -9.32
C VAL A 91 -19.66 2.99 -9.41
N PRO A 92 -20.46 4.06 -9.56
CA PRO A 92 -21.91 3.92 -9.70
C PRO A 92 -22.32 3.12 -10.93
N GLU A 93 -21.59 3.27 -12.04
CA GLU A 93 -21.84 2.50 -13.26
C GLU A 93 -21.50 1.02 -13.08
N ALA A 94 -20.35 0.73 -12.46
CA ALA A 94 -19.92 -0.64 -12.15
C ALA A 94 -20.93 -1.38 -11.26
N VAL A 95 -21.33 -0.77 -10.16
CA VAL A 95 -22.30 -1.36 -9.21
C VAL A 95 -23.66 -1.56 -9.90
N ASN A 96 -24.18 -0.54 -10.62
CA ASN A 96 -25.45 -0.68 -11.31
C ASN A 96 -25.38 -1.72 -12.45
N PHE A 97 -24.22 -1.91 -13.08
CA PHE A 97 -24.04 -2.94 -14.10
C PHE A 97 -24.13 -4.33 -13.45
N CYS A 98 -23.43 -4.59 -12.34
CA CYS A 98 -23.53 -5.84 -11.61
C CYS A 98 -24.96 -6.13 -11.14
N LEU A 99 -25.65 -5.13 -10.58
CA LEU A 99 -27.03 -5.27 -10.11
C LEU A 99 -28.01 -5.62 -11.24
N ARG A 100 -27.89 -4.99 -12.42
CA ARG A 100 -28.75 -5.28 -13.58
C ARG A 100 -28.59 -6.69 -14.11
N HIS A 101 -27.41 -7.29 -13.94
CA HIS A 101 -27.14 -8.66 -14.37
C HIS A 101 -27.30 -9.69 -13.25
N GLY A 102 -27.70 -9.28 -12.04
CA GLY A 102 -27.84 -10.17 -10.89
C GLY A 102 -26.51 -10.76 -10.39
N TRP A 103 -25.39 -10.10 -10.70
CA TRP A 103 -24.07 -10.60 -10.35
C TRP A 103 -23.71 -10.32 -8.89
N LYS A 104 -23.19 -11.32 -8.21
CA LYS A 104 -22.66 -11.16 -6.87
C LYS A 104 -21.41 -10.26 -6.92
N HIS A 105 -21.41 -9.22 -6.10
CA HIS A 105 -20.33 -8.23 -6.13
C HIS A 105 -20.19 -7.52 -4.79
N TYR A 106 -19.02 -6.91 -4.58
CA TYR A 106 -18.74 -6.01 -3.47
C TYR A 106 -17.72 -4.95 -3.89
N CYS A 107 -17.73 -3.83 -3.19
CA CYS A 107 -16.75 -2.77 -3.35
C CYS A 107 -15.63 -2.90 -2.34
N TYR A 108 -14.38 -2.65 -2.76
CA TYR A 108 -13.21 -2.59 -1.89
C TYR A 108 -12.60 -1.19 -1.93
N VAL A 109 -12.60 -0.47 -0.79
CA VAL A 109 -12.38 0.97 -0.71
C VAL A 109 -11.24 1.29 0.25
N GLY A 110 -10.19 1.95 -0.24
CA GLY A 110 -9.07 2.45 0.57
C GLY A 110 -9.17 3.92 0.91
N THR A 111 -9.81 4.70 0.04
CA THR A 111 -10.05 6.14 0.26
C THR A 111 -11.32 6.59 -0.46
N ILE A 112 -12.00 7.56 0.14
CA ILE A 112 -13.16 8.24 -0.46
C ILE A 112 -12.85 9.70 -0.80
N HIS A 113 -11.60 10.13 -0.57
CA HIS A 113 -11.11 11.47 -0.85
C HIS A 113 -10.14 11.47 -2.03
N SER A 114 -10.10 12.61 -2.72
CA SER A 114 -9.14 12.82 -3.79
C SER A 114 -7.74 13.07 -3.24
N SER A 115 -6.74 12.45 -3.85
CA SER A 115 -5.32 12.68 -3.57
C SER A 115 -4.73 13.90 -4.32
N SER A 116 -5.56 14.72 -4.96
CA SER A 116 -5.09 15.89 -5.71
C SER A 116 -4.33 16.87 -4.80
N PRO A 117 -3.13 17.34 -5.19
CA PRO A 117 -2.39 18.33 -4.41
C PRO A 117 -3.04 19.71 -4.41
N LYS A 118 -3.84 20.03 -5.45
CA LYS A 118 -4.55 21.32 -5.57
C LYS A 118 -5.87 21.28 -4.81
N ALA A 119 -6.05 22.15 -3.82
CA ALA A 119 -7.25 22.20 -2.97
C ALA A 119 -8.57 22.29 -3.76
N ILE A 120 -8.61 23.15 -4.80
CA ILE A 120 -9.80 23.31 -5.65
C ILE A 120 -10.11 22.00 -6.41
N SER A 121 -9.10 21.38 -7.01
CA SER A 121 -9.29 20.10 -7.71
C SER A 121 -9.75 19.00 -6.76
N ARG A 122 -9.19 18.95 -5.54
CA ARG A 122 -9.60 18.02 -4.51
C ARG A 122 -11.07 18.21 -4.14
N TRP A 123 -11.48 19.44 -3.86
CA TRP A 123 -12.87 19.77 -3.53
C TRP A 123 -13.85 19.39 -4.66
N ILE A 124 -13.51 19.69 -5.93
CA ILE A 124 -14.35 19.32 -7.08
C ILE A 124 -14.47 17.80 -7.17
N MET A 125 -13.35 17.09 -7.06
CA MET A 125 -13.33 15.63 -7.17
C MET A 125 -14.10 14.97 -6.04
N ASP A 126 -13.95 15.44 -4.81
CA ASP A 126 -14.69 14.93 -3.66
C ASP A 126 -16.21 15.16 -3.84
N LYS A 127 -16.61 16.30 -4.39
CA LYS A 127 -18.02 16.57 -4.73
C LYS A 127 -18.56 15.63 -5.81
N LEU A 128 -17.80 15.36 -6.85
CA LEU A 128 -18.17 14.40 -7.90
C LEU A 128 -18.27 12.97 -7.36
N SER A 129 -17.37 12.60 -6.46
CA SER A 129 -17.32 11.28 -5.82
C SER A 129 -18.47 11.04 -4.83
N TYR A 130 -19.21 12.07 -4.45
CA TYR A 130 -20.43 11.94 -3.63
C TYR A 130 -21.46 10.98 -4.25
N ARG A 131 -21.44 10.84 -5.56
CA ARG A 131 -22.27 9.88 -6.30
C ARG A 131 -21.96 8.43 -5.93
N ASN A 132 -20.73 8.13 -5.50
CA ASN A 132 -20.32 6.80 -5.11
C ASN A 132 -21.08 6.32 -3.86
N PHE A 133 -21.46 7.23 -2.95
CA PHE A 133 -22.21 6.85 -1.74
C PHE A 133 -23.58 6.25 -2.07
N SER A 134 -24.24 6.71 -3.15
CA SER A 134 -25.50 6.11 -3.59
C SER A 134 -25.31 4.68 -4.11
N ALA A 135 -24.17 4.39 -4.72
CA ALA A 135 -23.79 3.05 -5.15
C ALA A 135 -23.42 2.16 -3.95
N PHE A 136 -22.63 2.68 -3.02
CA PHE A 136 -22.21 1.95 -1.82
C PHE A 136 -23.38 1.53 -0.93
N ARG A 137 -24.50 2.30 -0.89
CA ARG A 137 -25.70 1.89 -0.17
C ARG A 137 -26.40 0.66 -0.76
N LYS A 138 -26.07 0.29 -2.00
CA LYS A 138 -26.73 -0.81 -2.74
C LYS A 138 -25.92 -2.11 -2.72
N THR A 139 -24.74 -2.10 -2.10
CA THR A 139 -23.84 -3.26 -2.10
C THR A 139 -23.07 -3.39 -0.79
N LYS A 140 -22.41 -4.52 -0.59
CA LYS A 140 -21.42 -4.68 0.47
C LYS A 140 -20.20 -3.84 0.18
N VAL A 141 -19.67 -3.17 1.19
CA VAL A 141 -18.45 -2.37 1.09
C VAL A 141 -17.43 -2.87 2.10
N PHE A 142 -16.30 -3.33 1.61
CA PHE A 142 -15.13 -3.61 2.43
C PHE A 142 -14.16 -2.43 2.36
N CYS A 143 -13.61 -2.05 3.49
CA CYS A 143 -12.72 -0.89 3.65
C CYS A 143 -11.34 -1.32 4.12
N LYS A 144 -10.31 -0.72 3.55
CA LYS A 144 -8.91 -1.05 3.87
C LYS A 144 -8.51 -0.63 5.29
N THR A 145 -9.19 0.38 5.88
CA THR A 145 -8.93 0.85 7.25
C THR A 145 -10.22 1.09 8.03
N PRO A 146 -10.19 0.99 9.37
CA PRO A 146 -11.32 1.35 10.24
C PRO A 146 -11.75 2.82 10.10
N ALA A 147 -10.82 3.72 9.78
CA ALA A 147 -11.13 5.13 9.55
C ALA A 147 -12.13 5.30 8.40
N VAL A 148 -11.91 4.61 7.26
CA VAL A 148 -12.82 4.63 6.12
C VAL A 148 -14.17 3.97 6.45
N VAL A 149 -14.18 2.88 7.24
CA VAL A 149 -15.42 2.27 7.73
C VAL A 149 -16.26 3.28 8.50
N ASN A 150 -15.63 3.96 9.47
CA ASN A 150 -16.31 4.94 10.32
C ASN A 150 -16.87 6.10 9.48
N GLU A 151 -16.07 6.61 8.55
CA GLU A 151 -16.50 7.70 7.69
C GLU A 151 -17.68 7.31 6.79
N LEU A 152 -17.66 6.12 6.18
CA LEU A 152 -18.75 5.61 5.38
C LEU A 152 -20.02 5.38 6.21
N ARG A 153 -19.87 4.86 7.42
CA ARG A 153 -21.02 4.68 8.35
C ARG A 153 -21.66 6.00 8.75
N LEU A 154 -20.86 7.05 8.98
CA LEU A 154 -21.38 8.41 9.22
C LEU A 154 -22.15 8.97 8.01
N LYS A 155 -21.88 8.47 6.80
CA LYS A 155 -22.60 8.81 5.57
C LYS A 155 -23.78 7.87 5.27
N GLY A 156 -24.14 7.02 6.23
CA GLY A 156 -25.28 6.09 6.14
C GLY A 156 -25.02 4.82 5.32
N ILE A 157 -23.75 4.44 5.11
CA ILE A 157 -23.37 3.18 4.48
C ILE A 157 -23.10 2.15 5.58
N THR A 158 -24.17 1.51 6.08
CA THR A 158 -24.12 0.57 7.20
C THR A 158 -23.47 -0.77 6.84
N SER A 159 -23.42 -1.13 5.54
CA SER A 159 -22.77 -2.33 5.02
C SER A 159 -21.25 -2.27 5.05
N ALA A 160 -20.66 -1.12 5.44
CA ALA A 160 -19.20 -0.95 5.49
C ALA A 160 -18.58 -1.82 6.59
N GLU A 161 -17.55 -2.59 6.20
CA GLU A 161 -16.82 -3.50 7.07
C GLU A 161 -15.31 -3.43 6.81
N TRP A 162 -14.53 -3.64 7.84
CA TRP A 162 -13.07 -3.61 7.72
C TRP A 162 -12.52 -4.92 7.14
N ALA A 163 -11.75 -4.77 6.05
CA ALA A 163 -10.94 -5.80 5.44
C ALA A 163 -9.59 -5.19 5.02
N PRO A 164 -8.51 -5.39 5.78
CA PRO A 164 -7.23 -4.75 5.51
C PRO A 164 -6.61 -5.22 4.19
N VAL A 165 -5.67 -4.45 3.67
CA VAL A 165 -4.76 -4.94 2.63
C VAL A 165 -3.86 -6.01 3.23
N GLY A 166 -3.67 -7.12 2.52
CA GLY A 166 -2.81 -8.20 2.97
C GLY A 166 -1.37 -8.04 2.50
N LEU A 167 -0.46 -8.68 3.22
CA LEU A 167 0.90 -8.96 2.79
C LEU A 167 0.94 -10.39 2.21
N ASP A 168 1.53 -10.56 1.04
CA ASP A 168 1.81 -11.89 0.49
C ASP A 168 3.12 -12.39 1.11
N ILE A 169 2.99 -13.12 2.22
CA ILE A 169 4.15 -13.56 3.00
C ILE A 169 4.96 -14.68 2.33
N ASP A 170 4.35 -15.39 1.38
CA ASP A 170 4.99 -16.53 0.72
C ASP A 170 6.04 -16.12 -0.31
N ILE A 171 5.95 -14.89 -0.80
CA ILE A 171 6.95 -14.35 -1.75
C ILE A 171 8.09 -13.59 -1.06
N ILE A 172 8.00 -13.39 0.26
CA ILE A 172 9.08 -12.77 1.02
C ILE A 172 10.24 -13.77 1.14
N PRO A 173 11.44 -13.42 0.66
CA PRO A 173 12.58 -14.32 0.71
C PRO A 173 12.93 -14.66 2.16
N LYS A 174 13.20 -15.95 2.41
CA LYS A 174 13.75 -16.38 3.69
C LYS A 174 15.23 -16.03 3.74
N ILE A 175 15.56 -15.02 4.52
CA ILE A 175 16.94 -14.59 4.74
C ILE A 175 17.49 -15.35 5.93
N ILE A 176 18.58 -16.09 5.70
CA ILE A 176 19.25 -16.91 6.71
C ILE A 176 20.62 -16.35 7.12
N ASP A 177 21.08 -15.33 6.39
CA ASP A 177 22.38 -14.70 6.67
C ASP A 177 22.33 -13.87 7.95
N SER A 178 23.47 -13.80 8.64
CA SER A 178 23.58 -12.97 9.84
C SER A 178 23.49 -11.48 9.50
N LYS A 179 23.06 -10.67 10.47
CA LYS A 179 22.97 -9.21 10.32
C LYS A 179 24.33 -8.60 9.95
N GLU A 180 25.43 -9.13 10.47
CA GLU A 180 26.79 -8.68 10.17
C GLU A 180 27.17 -8.97 8.71
N LYS A 181 26.88 -10.18 8.20
CA LYS A 181 27.11 -10.53 6.80
C LYS A 181 26.30 -9.66 5.86
N LEU A 182 25.01 -9.47 6.14
CA LEU A 182 24.14 -8.58 5.34
C LEU A 182 24.62 -7.13 5.36
N LYS A 183 25.07 -6.60 6.51
CA LYS A 183 25.65 -5.26 6.55
C LYS A 183 26.88 -5.15 5.65
N THR A 184 27.74 -6.17 5.60
CA THR A 184 28.90 -6.19 4.69
C THR A 184 28.47 -6.17 3.23
N GLU A 185 27.51 -7.04 2.85
CA GLU A 185 26.99 -7.13 1.48
C GLU A 185 26.28 -5.85 1.01
N LEU A 186 25.63 -5.16 1.94
CA LEU A 186 24.94 -3.89 1.69
C LEU A 186 25.85 -2.66 1.87
N GLU A 187 27.15 -2.87 2.13
CA GLU A 187 28.13 -1.80 2.37
C GLU A 187 27.72 -0.84 3.51
N LEU A 188 27.06 -1.40 4.55
CA LEU A 188 26.61 -0.64 5.71
C LEU A 188 27.59 -0.78 6.89
N PRO A 189 27.83 0.29 7.67
CA PRO A 189 28.75 0.25 8.80
C PRO A 189 28.23 -0.64 9.93
N HIS A 190 29.10 -1.49 10.46
CA HIS A 190 28.78 -2.43 11.54
C HIS A 190 28.50 -1.74 12.88
N ASN A 191 29.17 -0.63 13.13
CA ASN A 191 29.13 0.10 14.40
C ASN A 191 28.02 1.15 14.50
N LYS A 192 27.11 1.22 13.51
CA LYS A 192 25.98 2.17 13.54
C LYS A 192 24.65 1.47 13.72
N ILE A 193 23.73 2.17 14.38
CA ILE A 193 22.30 1.82 14.45
C ILE A 193 21.64 2.24 13.13
N ILE A 194 20.98 1.30 12.46
CA ILE A 194 20.37 1.54 11.14
C ILE A 194 18.90 1.95 11.30
N VAL A 195 18.58 3.14 10.81
CA VAL A 195 17.20 3.65 10.73
C VAL A 195 16.81 3.68 9.26
N PHE A 196 15.83 2.87 8.87
CA PHE A 196 15.48 2.66 7.47
C PHE A 196 14.19 3.38 7.09
N LEU A 197 14.21 4.13 5.99
CA LEU A 197 13.07 4.83 5.39
C LEU A 197 12.80 4.29 3.99
N VAL A 198 11.59 3.80 3.75
CA VAL A 198 11.16 3.32 2.43
C VAL A 198 10.04 4.20 1.90
N CYS A 199 10.36 5.11 0.99
CA CYS A 199 9.35 5.90 0.29
C CYS A 199 9.94 6.55 -0.97
N ALA A 200 9.10 6.82 -1.98
CA ALA A 200 9.50 7.66 -3.10
C ALA A 200 9.77 9.11 -2.64
N LEU A 201 10.64 9.82 -3.36
CA LEU A 201 10.97 11.23 -3.08
C LEU A 201 9.84 12.19 -3.51
N ARG A 202 8.62 11.90 -3.04
CA ARG A 202 7.41 12.68 -3.29
C ARG A 202 7.10 13.57 -2.10
N PRO A 203 6.60 14.81 -2.32
CA PRO A 203 6.25 15.73 -1.23
C PRO A 203 5.26 15.16 -0.21
N ASP A 204 4.27 14.42 -0.66
CA ASP A 204 3.23 13.80 0.19
C ASP A 204 3.76 12.70 1.11
N LYS A 205 4.97 12.15 0.83
CA LYS A 205 5.63 11.16 1.68
C LYS A 205 6.55 11.78 2.72
N HIS A 206 6.72 13.09 2.71
CA HIS A 206 7.58 13.85 3.63
C HIS A 206 9.03 13.34 3.75
N PRO A 207 9.72 12.94 2.64
CA PRO A 207 11.06 12.37 2.72
C PRO A 207 12.09 13.35 3.29
N MET A 208 11.83 14.67 3.21
CA MET A 208 12.72 15.72 3.71
C MET A 208 12.81 15.74 5.24
N ASP A 209 11.86 15.15 5.96
CA ASP A 209 11.87 15.06 7.41
C ASP A 209 13.01 14.15 7.95
N ILE A 210 13.66 13.40 7.07
CA ILE A 210 14.87 12.64 7.41
C ILE A 210 16.02 13.55 7.86
N PHE A 211 16.11 14.78 7.34
CA PHE A 211 17.20 15.70 7.67
C PHE A 211 17.14 16.24 9.11
N PRO A 212 16.02 16.78 9.61
CA PRO A 212 15.92 17.14 11.00
C PRO A 212 16.07 15.93 11.93
N LEU A 213 15.54 14.75 11.57
CA LEU A 213 15.72 13.53 12.35
C LEU A 213 17.20 13.14 12.44
N ALA A 214 17.94 13.13 11.32
CA ALA A 214 19.36 12.79 11.28
C ALA A 214 20.20 13.76 12.14
N LYS A 215 19.85 15.04 12.13
CA LYS A 215 20.51 16.05 12.98
C LYS A 215 20.33 15.76 14.47
N ILE A 216 19.13 15.35 14.89
CA ILE A 216 18.83 15.04 16.30
C ILE A 216 19.51 13.75 16.73
N LEU A 217 19.44 12.69 15.90
CA LEU A 217 20.00 11.39 16.24
C LEU A 217 21.54 11.35 16.25
N GLY A 218 22.18 12.18 15.41
CA GLY A 218 23.64 12.29 15.37
C GLY A 218 24.36 11.08 14.78
N ASN A 219 25.70 11.06 14.95
CA ASN A 219 26.59 10.14 14.21
C ASN A 219 26.55 8.67 14.67
N LYS A 220 25.92 8.34 15.78
CA LYS A 220 25.73 6.97 16.23
C LYS A 220 24.76 6.20 15.29
N TYR A 221 23.90 6.92 14.60
CA TYR A 221 22.87 6.40 13.70
C TYR A 221 23.26 6.59 12.24
N LEU A 222 22.84 5.66 11.38
CA LEU A 222 22.83 5.82 9.94
C LEU A 222 21.38 5.70 9.46
N LEU A 223 20.88 6.77 8.84
CA LEU A 223 19.57 6.77 8.22
C LEU A 223 19.73 6.34 6.76
N VAL A 224 19.13 5.21 6.41
CA VAL A 224 19.18 4.68 5.04
C VAL A 224 17.83 4.97 4.37
N HIS A 225 17.86 5.68 3.26
CA HIS A 225 16.65 5.97 2.48
C HIS A 225 16.64 5.18 1.18
N ALA A 226 15.63 4.33 1.02
CA ALA A 226 15.34 3.62 -0.23
C ALA A 226 14.06 4.19 -0.88
N GLY A 227 14.16 4.54 -2.17
CA GLY A 227 13.00 5.03 -2.89
C GLY A 227 13.29 5.47 -4.32
N ALA A 228 12.24 5.53 -5.13
CA ALA A 228 12.36 6.03 -6.49
C ALA A 228 12.58 7.54 -6.51
N PRO A 229 13.39 8.05 -7.45
CA PRO A 229 13.44 9.46 -7.78
C PRO A 229 12.04 9.99 -8.12
N TRP A 230 11.73 11.20 -7.69
CA TRP A 230 10.48 11.90 -7.96
C TRP A 230 10.67 13.42 -7.91
N MET A 231 9.64 14.19 -7.61
CA MET A 231 9.64 15.66 -7.67
C MET A 231 10.67 16.34 -6.76
N GLN A 232 11.06 15.72 -5.63
CA GLN A 232 12.02 16.29 -4.68
C GLN A 232 13.45 15.77 -4.83
N THR A 233 13.74 14.98 -5.84
CA THR A 233 15.06 14.31 -5.96
C THR A 233 16.22 15.29 -5.98
N GLU A 234 16.13 16.35 -6.79
CA GLU A 234 17.21 17.34 -6.93
C GLU A 234 17.44 18.10 -5.60
N GLU A 235 16.38 18.56 -4.97
CA GLU A 235 16.45 19.25 -3.68
C GLU A 235 17.04 18.34 -2.59
N TYR A 236 16.58 17.10 -2.52
CA TYR A 236 17.08 16.10 -1.60
C TYR A 236 18.60 15.86 -1.80
N MET A 237 19.03 15.59 -3.03
CA MET A 237 20.44 15.34 -3.35
C MET A 237 21.31 16.57 -3.13
N LYS A 238 20.81 17.78 -3.42
CA LYS A 238 21.49 19.03 -3.11
C LYS A 238 21.72 19.18 -1.62
N LYS A 239 20.71 18.89 -0.79
CA LYS A 239 20.79 18.98 0.66
C LYS A 239 21.78 17.96 1.23
N LEU A 240 21.80 16.72 0.72
CA LEU A 240 22.79 15.71 1.10
C LEU A 240 24.24 16.17 0.85
N LYS A 241 24.49 16.85 -0.27
CA LYS A 241 25.83 17.27 -0.68
C LYS A 241 26.28 18.59 -0.02
N SER A 242 25.36 19.40 0.47
CA SER A 242 25.65 20.77 0.90
C SER A 242 26.17 20.88 2.34
N ASN A 243 26.09 19.81 3.14
CA ASN A 243 26.43 19.91 4.56
C ASN A 243 26.90 18.57 5.13
N ASP A 244 28.10 18.57 5.70
CA ASP A 244 28.73 17.44 6.38
C ASP A 244 27.91 16.86 7.53
N ILE A 245 26.98 17.64 8.09
CA ILE A 245 26.08 17.19 9.16
C ILE A 245 25.19 16.02 8.71
N TYR A 246 25.04 15.79 7.40
CA TYR A 246 24.22 14.73 6.85
C TYR A 246 25.03 13.52 6.35
N LYS A 247 26.32 13.40 6.77
CA LYS A 247 27.13 12.20 6.52
C LYS A 247 26.53 10.92 7.13
N ASN A 248 25.56 11.08 8.02
CA ASN A 248 24.81 9.96 8.60
C ASN A 248 23.50 9.64 7.83
N ILE A 249 23.33 10.14 6.61
CA ILE A 249 22.24 9.76 5.70
C ILE A 249 22.84 9.10 4.45
N SER A 250 22.33 7.91 4.10
CA SER A 250 22.64 7.20 2.87
C SER A 250 21.39 7.09 1.99
N PHE A 251 21.48 7.53 0.74
CA PHE A 251 20.42 7.34 -0.25
C PHE A 251 20.83 6.23 -1.22
N VAL A 252 20.13 5.09 -1.13
CA VAL A 252 20.42 3.88 -1.91
C VAL A 252 19.58 3.76 -3.19
N GLY A 253 18.68 4.72 -3.44
CA GLY A 253 17.86 4.76 -4.63
C GLY A 253 16.71 3.75 -4.61
N LYS A 254 16.19 3.44 -5.80
CA LYS A 254 15.15 2.42 -5.94
C LYS A 254 15.76 1.02 -5.81
N ILE A 255 15.30 0.25 -4.84
CA ILE A 255 15.72 -1.13 -4.62
C ILE A 255 14.68 -2.08 -5.21
N PRO A 256 15.08 -3.14 -5.94
CA PRO A 256 14.18 -4.23 -6.33
C PRO A 256 13.55 -4.88 -5.09
N ASN A 257 12.29 -5.29 -5.23
CA ASN A 257 11.54 -5.74 -4.07
C ASN A 257 12.13 -6.97 -3.38
N GLU A 258 12.65 -7.91 -4.16
CA GLU A 258 13.36 -9.09 -3.65
C GLU A 258 14.61 -8.77 -2.81
N LYS A 259 15.23 -7.58 -3.04
CA LYS A 259 16.44 -7.13 -2.34
C LYS A 259 16.15 -6.25 -1.13
N ILE A 260 14.98 -5.63 -1.07
CA ILE A 260 14.65 -4.70 0.02
C ILE A 260 14.56 -5.40 1.39
N HIS A 261 14.25 -6.69 1.37
CA HIS A 261 14.11 -7.49 2.58
C HIS A 261 15.41 -7.63 3.37
N ALA A 262 16.57 -7.63 2.70
CA ALA A 262 17.87 -7.57 3.37
C ALA A 262 18.07 -6.28 4.16
N TYR A 263 17.54 -5.15 3.68
CA TYR A 263 17.57 -3.89 4.42
C TYR A 263 16.66 -3.91 5.64
N TYR A 264 15.50 -4.57 5.57
CA TYR A 264 14.66 -4.76 6.75
C TYR A 264 15.36 -5.61 7.81
N GLU A 265 16.05 -6.71 7.42
CA GLU A 265 16.78 -7.57 8.37
C GLU A 265 17.92 -6.83 9.09
N VAL A 266 18.60 -5.89 8.43
CA VAL A 266 19.69 -5.13 9.07
C VAL A 266 19.20 -3.90 9.82
N ALA A 267 17.97 -3.44 9.58
CA ALA A 267 17.43 -2.26 10.23
C ALA A 267 17.19 -2.49 11.73
N ASP A 268 17.49 -1.49 12.53
CA ASP A 268 17.15 -1.44 13.95
C ASP A 268 15.78 -0.75 14.15
N TYR A 269 15.46 0.18 13.27
CA TYR A 269 14.17 0.87 13.18
C TYR A 269 13.76 1.08 11.72
N VAL A 270 12.47 1.04 11.47
CA VAL A 270 11.86 1.53 10.22
C VAL A 270 10.98 2.72 10.56
N ILE A 271 11.09 3.78 9.78
CA ILE A 271 10.36 5.02 10.01
C ILE A 271 9.39 5.34 8.87
N ASN A 272 8.27 5.98 9.19
CA ASN A 272 7.32 6.52 8.22
C ASN A 272 6.91 7.94 8.61
N PHE A 273 7.19 8.91 7.73
CA PHE A 273 6.88 10.33 7.99
C PHE A 273 5.53 10.78 7.42
N ASN A 274 4.85 9.93 6.62
CA ASN A 274 3.66 10.34 5.89
C ASN A 274 2.42 10.48 6.81
N PRO A 275 1.94 11.71 7.09
CA PRO A 275 0.77 11.92 7.93
C PRO A 275 -0.57 11.58 7.23
N ASN A 276 -0.50 11.24 5.95
CA ASN A 276 -1.64 10.85 5.12
C ASN A 276 -1.49 9.44 4.57
N GLU A 277 -0.74 8.55 5.26
CA GLU A 277 -0.55 7.18 4.81
C GLU A 277 -1.88 6.41 4.85
N ILE A 278 -2.37 6.04 3.68
CA ILE A 278 -3.67 5.36 3.55
C ILE A 278 -3.61 3.96 4.14
N PHE A 279 -2.50 3.25 3.93
CA PHE A 279 -2.32 1.91 4.50
C PHE A 279 -0.89 1.70 5.02
N GLY A 280 0.13 1.62 4.16
CA GLY A 280 1.53 1.50 4.57
C GLY A 280 2.11 0.09 4.40
N MET A 281 2.27 -0.36 3.15
CA MET A 281 2.86 -1.68 2.86
C MET A 281 4.26 -1.85 3.45
N ALA A 282 5.10 -0.81 3.38
CA ALA A 282 6.43 -0.83 3.98
C ALA A 282 6.40 -1.04 5.52
N ILE A 283 5.33 -0.63 6.19
CA ILE A 283 5.10 -0.89 7.61
C ILE A 283 4.82 -2.38 7.83
N LEU A 284 3.95 -2.98 7.01
CA LEU A 284 3.68 -4.42 7.10
C LEU A 284 4.94 -5.25 6.86
N GLU A 285 5.73 -4.89 5.84
CA GLU A 285 6.99 -5.57 5.52
C GLU A 285 7.97 -5.49 6.68
N ALA A 286 8.21 -4.29 7.23
CA ALA A 286 9.08 -4.09 8.37
C ALA A 286 8.64 -4.89 9.60
N MET A 287 7.35 -4.85 9.92
CA MET A 287 6.79 -5.61 11.04
C MET A 287 6.88 -7.12 10.82
N TYR A 288 6.74 -7.60 9.58
CA TYR A 288 6.93 -9.02 9.25
C TYR A 288 8.38 -9.48 9.51
N HIS A 289 9.37 -8.60 9.27
CA HIS A 289 10.78 -8.81 9.65
C HIS A 289 11.05 -8.56 11.14
N ASN A 290 10.01 -8.31 11.93
CA ASN A 290 10.07 -8.02 13.36
C ASN A 290 10.90 -6.79 13.71
N VAL A 291 11.01 -5.83 12.77
CA VAL A 291 11.70 -4.56 12.98
C VAL A 291 10.76 -3.58 13.72
N THR A 292 11.31 -2.83 14.65
CA THR A 292 10.55 -1.79 15.33
C THR A 292 10.20 -0.64 14.38
N VAL A 293 8.91 -0.47 14.11
CA VAL A 293 8.41 0.63 13.29
C VAL A 293 8.07 1.83 14.16
N VAL A 294 8.50 3.04 13.74
CA VAL A 294 8.08 4.31 14.31
C VAL A 294 7.45 5.15 13.20
N ALA A 295 6.15 5.38 13.28
CA ALA A 295 5.39 6.02 12.22
C ALA A 295 4.60 7.22 12.73
N ARG A 296 4.37 8.22 11.86
CA ARG A 296 3.40 9.27 12.15
C ARG A 296 1.99 8.71 12.17
N HIS A 297 1.14 9.29 13.01
CA HIS A 297 -0.29 9.03 13.00
C HIS A 297 -0.89 9.29 11.62
N ALA A 298 -1.57 8.29 11.07
CA ALA A 298 -2.30 8.34 9.81
C ALA A 298 -3.27 7.13 9.76
N PRO A 299 -4.27 7.12 8.88
CA PRO A 299 -5.26 6.03 8.80
C PRO A 299 -4.66 4.62 8.70
N GLY A 300 -3.57 4.46 7.95
CA GLY A 300 -2.86 3.19 7.79
C GLY A 300 -2.06 2.80 9.03
N PRO A 301 -1.06 3.58 9.44
CA PRO A 301 -0.29 3.32 10.66
C PRO A 301 -1.17 3.08 11.90
N ASP A 302 -2.22 3.88 12.12
CA ASP A 302 -3.15 3.73 13.25
C ASP A 302 -3.94 2.41 13.19
N CYS A 303 -4.16 1.89 11.99
CA CYS A 303 -4.80 0.59 11.78
C CYS A 303 -3.85 -0.58 12.04
N ILE A 304 -2.57 -0.42 11.65
CA ILE A 304 -1.59 -1.52 11.63
C ILE A 304 -0.84 -1.62 12.96
N ILE A 305 -0.49 -0.49 13.58
CA ILE A 305 0.39 -0.43 14.75
C ILE A 305 -0.43 -0.34 16.03
N LYS A 306 -0.24 -1.29 16.93
CA LYS A 306 -0.63 -1.16 18.33
C LYS A 306 0.47 -0.43 19.07
N ASN A 307 0.22 0.84 19.38
CA ASN A 307 1.22 1.74 19.96
C ASN A 307 1.84 1.21 21.25
N GLY A 308 3.16 1.07 21.26
CA GLY A 308 3.93 0.50 22.37
C GLY A 308 3.98 -1.04 22.42
N GLU A 309 3.16 -1.75 21.64
CA GLU A 309 3.13 -3.23 21.62
C GLU A 309 3.78 -3.82 20.36
N SER A 310 3.38 -3.33 19.17
CA SER A 310 3.86 -3.84 17.88
C SER A 310 4.64 -2.81 17.06
N GLY A 311 4.74 -1.59 17.54
CA GLY A 311 5.44 -0.44 16.98
C GLY A 311 5.10 0.81 17.77
N PHE A 312 5.50 1.96 17.26
CA PHE A 312 5.23 3.25 17.90
C PHE A 312 4.60 4.22 16.93
N LEU A 313 3.64 5.00 17.45
CA LEU A 313 2.98 6.08 16.74
C LEU A 313 3.41 7.42 17.36
N CYS A 314 3.61 8.44 16.52
CA CYS A 314 4.05 9.77 16.94
C CYS A 314 3.44 10.87 16.09
N ASN A 315 3.46 12.12 16.57
CA ASN A 315 2.91 13.28 15.86
C ASN A 315 3.99 14.10 15.15
N SER A 316 5.25 13.99 15.58
CA SER A 316 6.34 14.82 15.07
C SER A 316 7.67 14.07 14.93
N VAL A 317 8.63 14.70 14.26
CA VAL A 317 10.01 14.19 14.15
C VAL A 317 10.70 14.16 15.51
N GLU A 318 10.38 15.11 16.38
CA GLU A 318 10.93 15.20 17.75
C GLU A 318 10.46 14.01 18.60
N GLU A 319 9.16 13.68 18.58
CA GLU A 319 8.63 12.49 19.27
C GLU A 319 9.25 11.21 18.70
N MET A 320 9.38 11.10 17.36
CA MET A 320 10.04 9.98 16.70
C MET A 320 11.49 9.83 17.19
N SER A 321 12.23 10.92 17.27
CA SER A 321 13.60 10.93 17.76
C SER A 321 13.72 10.48 19.22
N GLN A 322 12.79 10.91 20.09
CA GLN A 322 12.76 10.50 21.51
C GLN A 322 12.53 8.99 21.66
N ILE A 323 11.64 8.41 20.85
CA ILE A 323 11.40 6.96 20.83
C ILE A 323 12.68 6.23 20.44
N ILE A 324 13.34 6.65 19.36
CA ILE A 324 14.57 6.02 18.86
C ILE A 324 15.73 6.17 19.85
N LEU A 325 15.93 7.38 20.42
CA LEU A 325 16.99 7.66 21.39
C LEU A 325 16.82 6.90 22.71
N SER A 326 15.58 6.62 23.11
CA SER A 326 15.28 5.80 24.29
C SER A 326 15.46 4.30 24.10
N ASP A 327 15.92 3.89 22.90
CA ASP A 327 16.15 2.50 22.49
C ASP A 327 14.95 1.56 22.72
N LYS A 328 13.75 2.10 22.64
CA LYS A 328 12.51 1.31 22.75
C LYS A 328 12.40 0.35 21.56
N LYS A 329 12.17 -0.93 21.85
CA LYS A 329 11.98 -2.00 20.85
C LYS A 329 10.71 -2.76 21.12
N VAL A 330 10.16 -3.36 20.05
CA VAL A 330 9.03 -4.29 20.13
C VAL A 330 9.44 -5.67 19.62
N GLN A 331 8.81 -6.72 20.12
CA GLN A 331 9.22 -8.10 19.78
C GLN A 331 8.15 -8.91 19.04
N ASN A 332 6.89 -8.48 19.06
CA ASN A 332 5.76 -9.28 18.58
C ASN A 332 5.09 -8.72 17.30
N ALA A 333 5.79 -7.85 16.58
CA ALA A 333 5.23 -7.22 15.40
C ALA A 333 4.84 -8.24 14.32
N ARG A 334 5.70 -9.22 14.05
CA ARG A 334 5.47 -10.27 13.04
C ARG A 334 4.22 -11.11 13.32
N LYS A 335 3.95 -11.46 14.58
CA LYS A 335 2.77 -12.24 14.95
C LYS A 335 1.49 -11.55 14.53
N GLN A 336 1.39 -10.24 14.76
CA GLN A 336 0.23 -9.45 14.37
C GLN A 336 0.04 -9.43 12.84
N ILE A 337 1.13 -9.35 12.06
CA ILE A 337 1.04 -9.38 10.59
C ILE A 337 0.51 -10.72 10.11
N ILE A 338 1.04 -11.82 10.61
CA ILE A 338 0.60 -13.17 10.22
C ILE A 338 -0.88 -13.40 10.58
N GLU A 339 -1.33 -12.90 11.72
CA GLU A 339 -2.69 -13.13 12.21
C GLU A 339 -3.75 -12.28 11.49
N TYR A 340 -3.44 -11.00 11.20
CA TYR A 340 -4.46 -10.04 10.75
C TYR A 340 -4.23 -9.42 9.37
N PHE A 341 -2.99 -9.43 8.87
CA PHE A 341 -2.61 -8.64 7.70
C PHE A 341 -2.00 -9.49 6.57
N THR A 342 -2.45 -10.72 6.42
CA THR A 342 -2.17 -11.53 5.23
C THR A 342 -3.33 -11.46 4.24
N TRP A 343 -3.05 -11.74 2.96
CA TRP A 343 -4.13 -11.80 1.98
C TRP A 343 -5.11 -12.94 2.25
N GLU A 344 -4.66 -14.03 2.87
CA GLU A 344 -5.53 -15.13 3.32
C GLU A 344 -6.55 -14.65 4.35
N SER A 345 -6.09 -13.88 5.34
CA SER A 345 -6.98 -13.31 6.38
C SER A 345 -8.04 -12.40 5.78
N THR A 346 -7.65 -11.61 4.76
CA THR A 346 -8.57 -10.70 4.06
C THR A 346 -9.50 -11.45 3.11
N ALA A 347 -8.98 -12.40 2.34
CA ALA A 347 -9.78 -13.23 1.44
C ALA A 347 -10.88 -14.01 2.18
N LYS A 348 -10.60 -14.53 3.37
CA LYS A 348 -11.63 -15.18 4.22
C LYS A 348 -12.83 -14.28 4.45
N LYS A 349 -12.63 -13.01 4.79
CA LYS A 349 -13.74 -12.05 4.99
C LYS A 349 -14.59 -11.85 3.72
N PHE A 350 -13.94 -11.84 2.56
CA PHE A 350 -14.65 -11.74 1.28
C PHE A 350 -15.45 -13.02 1.00
N LEU A 351 -14.84 -14.18 1.23
CA LEU A 351 -15.48 -15.49 1.01
C LEU A 351 -16.65 -15.72 1.98
N ASP A 352 -16.51 -15.35 3.25
CA ASP A 352 -17.59 -15.42 4.24
C ASP A 352 -18.82 -14.63 3.76
N TYR A 353 -18.63 -13.42 3.23
CA TYR A 353 -19.74 -12.65 2.62
C TYR A 353 -20.30 -13.30 1.35
N ILE A 354 -19.46 -13.96 0.56
CA ILE A 354 -19.88 -14.57 -0.71
C ILE A 354 -20.70 -15.85 -0.47
N GLN A 355 -20.44 -16.59 0.60
CA GLN A 355 -21.13 -17.84 0.93
C GLN A 355 -22.51 -17.63 1.59
N HIS A 356 -22.72 -16.48 2.19
CA HIS A 356 -23.98 -16.06 2.81
C HIS A 356 -24.73 -15.03 1.94
#